data_78db6b5b9fc1de4baf2d7d09872644cb
#
_entry.id   78db6b5b9fc1de4baf2d7d09872644cb
#
_cell.length_a   1.000
_cell.length_b   1.000
_cell.length_c   1.000
_cell.angle_alpha   90.00
_cell.angle_beta   90.00
_cell.angle_gamma   90.00
#
_symmetry.space_group_name_H-M   'P 1'
#
loop_
_entity.id
_entity.type
_entity.pdbx_description
1 polymer ?
#
loop_
_entity_poly.entity_id
_entity_poly.type
_entity_poly.pdbx_seq_one_letter_code
_entity_poly.pdbx_strand_id
1 'polypeptide(L)'
;VFESGAILIYLAEKTGKLLPTEPKARSRVLQWLMFQMGGVGPMQGQANVFVRYAPEKIPYAIERYQRETRRLYEVLEANIAFLRMPTWTARPTKWRSTSAP
;
A
#
# COMPACT_ATOMS: atom_id res chain seq x y z
N VAL A 1 19.98 -11.88 2.76
CA VAL A 1 18.57 -11.42 2.88
C VAL A 1 18.00 -11.30 1.48
N PHE A 2 16.88 -11.84 1.23
CA PHE A 2 16.11 -11.68 0.00
C PHE A 2 14.70 -11.19 0.34
N GLU A 3 13.85 -10.91 -0.64
CA GLU A 3 12.59 -10.18 -0.52
C GLU A 3 12.80 -8.69 -0.19
N SER A 4 12.35 -7.80 -1.08
CA SER A 4 12.61 -6.36 -0.97
C SER A 4 12.08 -5.75 0.34
N GLY A 5 10.93 -6.20 0.82
CA GLY A 5 10.40 -5.77 2.11
C GLY A 5 11.28 -6.16 3.29
N ALA A 6 11.81 -7.39 3.29
CA ALA A 6 12.73 -7.86 4.30
C ALA A 6 14.07 -7.13 4.24
N ILE A 7 14.56 -6.82 3.03
CA ILE A 7 15.78 -6.03 2.84
C ILE A 7 15.61 -4.62 3.41
N LEU A 8 14.47 -3.97 3.17
CA LEU A 8 14.19 -2.65 3.72
C LEU A 8 14.16 -2.65 5.25
N ILE A 9 13.53 -3.65 5.87
CA ILE A 9 13.51 -3.81 7.33
C ILE A 9 14.93 -3.99 7.86
N TYR A 10 15.71 -4.91 7.27
CA TYR A 10 17.08 -5.17 7.66
C TYR A 10 17.95 -3.91 7.59
N LEU A 11 17.88 -3.16 6.50
CA LEU A 11 18.66 -1.93 6.33
C LEU A 11 18.22 -0.83 7.30
N ALA A 12 16.92 -0.70 7.57
CA ALA A 12 16.40 0.25 8.54
C ALA A 12 16.87 -0.07 9.97
N GLU A 13 16.85 -1.33 10.37
CA GLU A 13 17.36 -1.78 11.66
C GLU A 13 18.88 -1.59 11.78
N LYS A 14 19.62 -1.96 10.74
CA LYS A 14 21.09 -1.81 10.70
C LYS A 14 21.55 -0.34 10.79
N THR A 15 20.81 0.57 10.16
CA THR A 15 21.16 1.99 10.12
C THR A 15 20.51 2.82 11.24
N GLY A 16 19.51 2.27 11.94
CA GLY A 16 18.73 2.98 12.93
C GLY A 16 17.84 4.09 12.34
N LYS A 17 17.50 4.00 11.03
CA LYS A 17 16.74 5.03 10.31
C LYS A 17 15.47 4.46 9.72
N LEU A 18 14.44 5.31 9.57
CA LEU A 18 13.19 5.04 8.87
C LEU A 18 12.24 4.04 9.53
N LEU A 19 12.70 3.25 10.49
CA LEU A 19 11.87 2.31 11.23
C LEU A 19 11.91 2.64 12.73
N PRO A 20 10.85 3.21 13.29
CA PRO A 20 10.79 3.54 14.71
C PRO A 20 10.94 2.31 15.61
N THR A 21 11.48 2.52 16.81
CA THR A 21 11.59 1.47 17.85
C THR A 21 10.35 1.42 18.72
N GLU A 22 9.57 2.52 18.82
CA GLU A 22 8.32 2.54 19.57
C GLU A 22 7.32 1.60 18.91
N PRO A 23 6.69 0.66 19.65
CA PRO A 23 5.90 -0.43 19.06
C PRO A 23 4.76 0.02 18.15
N LYS A 24 4.01 1.04 18.55
CA LYS A 24 2.86 1.55 17.78
C LYS A 24 3.30 2.24 16.48
N ALA A 25 4.35 3.07 16.55
CA ALA A 25 4.90 3.74 15.39
C ALA A 25 5.55 2.73 14.43
N ARG A 26 6.28 1.75 14.97
CA ARG A 26 6.86 0.64 14.20
C ARG A 26 5.78 -0.17 13.47
N SER A 27 4.72 -0.55 14.17
CA SER A 27 3.59 -1.29 13.58
C SER A 27 2.96 -0.53 12.42
N ARG A 28 2.81 0.78 12.53
CA ARG A 28 2.26 1.63 11.45
C ARG A 28 3.15 1.62 10.20
N VAL A 29 4.47 1.69 10.36
CA VAL A 29 5.40 1.60 9.22
C VAL A 29 5.32 0.22 8.57
N LEU A 30 5.33 -0.85 9.35
CA LEU A 30 5.22 -2.22 8.84
C LEU A 30 3.89 -2.45 8.12
N GLN A 31 2.79 -1.88 8.61
CA GLN A 31 1.47 -1.95 7.95
C GLN A 31 1.54 -1.41 6.52
N TRP A 32 2.14 -0.26 6.30
CA TRP A 32 2.26 0.32 4.97
C TRP A 32 3.28 -0.41 4.08
N LEU A 33 4.34 -0.94 4.68
CA LEU A 33 5.27 -1.80 3.96
C LEU A 33 4.57 -3.08 3.47
N MET A 34 3.79 -3.74 4.32
CA MET A 34 3.03 -4.94 3.94
C MET A 34 1.91 -4.62 2.94
N PHE A 35 1.29 -3.45 3.02
CA PHE A 35 0.33 -2.98 2.03
C PHE A 35 0.93 -2.88 0.63
N GLN A 36 2.18 -2.41 0.52
CA GLN A 36 2.92 -2.41 -0.73
C GLN A 36 3.27 -3.83 -1.17
N MET A 37 3.84 -4.65 -0.28
CA MET A 37 4.34 -5.99 -0.60
C MET A 37 3.23 -6.99 -0.94
N GLY A 38 2.10 -6.91 -0.24
CA GLY A 38 0.96 -7.81 -0.44
C GLY A 38 -0.13 -7.29 -1.39
N GLY A 39 -0.13 -6.00 -1.68
CA GLY A 39 -1.19 -5.36 -2.44
C GLY A 39 -0.67 -4.63 -3.69
N VAL A 40 -0.08 -3.46 -3.51
CA VAL A 40 0.27 -2.56 -4.62
C VAL A 40 1.21 -3.22 -5.62
N GLY A 41 2.31 -3.80 -5.18
CA GLY A 41 3.29 -4.47 -6.05
C GLY A 41 2.66 -5.59 -6.87
N PRO A 42 2.06 -6.61 -6.24
CA PRO A 42 1.45 -7.73 -6.96
C PRO A 42 0.31 -7.32 -7.89
N MET A 43 -0.62 -6.49 -7.44
CA MET A 43 -1.81 -6.16 -8.23
C MET A 43 -1.48 -5.25 -9.42
N GLN A 44 -0.64 -4.25 -9.22
CA GLN A 44 -0.15 -3.41 -10.32
C GLN A 44 0.70 -4.21 -11.29
N GLY A 45 1.53 -5.13 -10.80
CA GLY A 45 2.31 -6.04 -11.62
C GLY A 45 1.42 -6.87 -12.53
N GLN A 46 0.38 -7.49 -12.01
CA GLN A 46 -0.58 -8.27 -12.80
C GLN A 46 -1.37 -7.39 -13.78
N ALA A 47 -1.80 -6.20 -13.38
CA ALA A 47 -2.44 -5.26 -14.30
C ALA A 47 -1.52 -4.97 -15.50
N ASN A 48 -0.24 -4.74 -15.24
CA ASN A 48 0.75 -4.47 -16.28
C ASN A 48 0.93 -5.66 -17.23
N VAL A 49 0.99 -6.88 -16.69
CA VAL A 49 1.10 -8.11 -17.47
C VAL A 49 -0.09 -8.25 -18.43
N PHE A 50 -1.30 -8.19 -17.94
CA PHE A 50 -2.51 -8.42 -18.76
C PHE A 50 -2.81 -7.27 -19.73
N VAL A 51 -2.42 -6.05 -19.41
CA VAL A 51 -2.61 -4.89 -20.32
C VAL A 51 -1.54 -4.85 -21.41
N ARG A 52 -0.29 -5.15 -21.08
CA ARG A 52 0.85 -4.89 -21.98
C ARG A 52 1.48 -6.13 -22.56
N TYR A 53 1.68 -7.17 -21.76
CA TYR A 53 2.58 -8.29 -22.12
C TYR A 53 1.85 -9.58 -22.47
N ALA A 54 0.64 -9.81 -21.97
CA ALA A 54 -0.10 -11.03 -22.24
C ALA A 54 -0.36 -11.18 -23.76
N PRO A 55 -0.10 -12.35 -24.34
CA PRO A 55 -0.31 -12.60 -25.77
C PRO A 55 -1.79 -12.53 -26.16
N GLU A 56 -2.66 -12.89 -25.21
CA GLU A 56 -4.11 -12.76 -25.37
C GLU A 56 -4.65 -11.62 -24.50
N LYS A 57 -5.64 -10.90 -25.03
CA LYS A 57 -6.39 -9.91 -24.24
C LYS A 57 -7.52 -10.61 -23.53
N ILE A 58 -7.44 -10.69 -22.20
CA ILE A 58 -8.45 -11.28 -21.33
C ILE A 58 -9.18 -10.14 -20.60
N PRO A 59 -10.35 -9.68 -21.10
CA PRO A 59 -11.01 -8.49 -20.57
C PRO A 59 -11.29 -8.56 -19.06
N TYR A 60 -11.73 -9.71 -18.57
CA TYR A 60 -11.97 -9.92 -17.14
C TYR A 60 -10.71 -9.73 -16.28
N ALA A 61 -9.57 -10.27 -16.71
CA ALA A 61 -8.32 -10.11 -15.97
C ALA A 61 -7.84 -8.66 -15.97
N ILE A 62 -7.92 -7.99 -17.12
CA ILE A 62 -7.58 -6.58 -17.28
C ILE A 62 -8.42 -5.72 -16.32
N GLU A 63 -9.74 -5.86 -16.37
CA GLU A 63 -10.66 -5.10 -15.53
C GLU A 63 -10.43 -5.38 -14.05
N ARG A 64 -10.31 -6.66 -13.66
CA ARG A 64 -10.08 -7.06 -12.28
C ARG A 64 -8.84 -6.39 -11.69
N TYR A 65 -7.71 -6.51 -12.36
CA TYR A 65 -6.44 -6.00 -11.82
C TYR A 65 -6.33 -4.48 -11.91
N GLN A 66 -6.88 -3.85 -12.94
CA GLN A 66 -6.96 -2.40 -13.01
C GLN A 66 -7.85 -1.81 -11.92
N ARG A 67 -9.02 -2.41 -11.67
CA ARG A 67 -9.92 -1.98 -10.59
C ARG A 67 -9.28 -2.12 -9.22
N GLU A 68 -8.63 -3.24 -8.95
CA GLU A 68 -7.95 -3.45 -7.67
C GLU A 68 -6.76 -2.50 -7.51
N THR A 69 -5.96 -2.28 -8.53
CA THR A 69 -4.87 -1.31 -8.51
C THR A 69 -5.40 0.09 -8.20
N ARG A 70 -6.47 0.50 -8.85
CA ARG A 70 -7.12 1.80 -8.58
C ARG A 70 -7.55 1.91 -7.12
N ARG A 71 -8.24 0.91 -6.59
CA ARG A 71 -8.66 0.87 -5.18
C ARG A 71 -7.48 1.04 -4.22
N LEU A 72 -6.37 0.37 -4.47
CA LEU A 72 -5.16 0.47 -3.66
C LEU A 72 -4.56 1.88 -3.69
N TYR A 73 -4.53 2.52 -4.87
CA TYR A 73 -4.09 3.91 -4.99
C TYR A 73 -5.03 4.90 -4.29
N GLU A 74 -6.33 4.68 -4.32
CA GLU A 74 -7.30 5.49 -3.58
C GLU A 74 -7.05 5.42 -2.07
N VAL A 75 -6.72 4.24 -1.54
CA VAL A 75 -6.34 4.08 -0.12
C VAL A 75 -5.05 4.83 0.19
N LEU A 76 -4.04 4.77 -0.68
CA LEU A 76 -2.80 5.52 -0.51
C LEU A 76 -3.04 7.03 -0.54
N GLU A 77 -3.82 7.52 -1.50
CA GLU A 77 -4.14 8.94 -1.63
C GLU A 77 -4.87 9.48 -0.40
N ALA A 78 -5.85 8.74 0.11
CA ALA A 78 -6.56 9.10 1.33
C ALA A 78 -5.62 9.21 2.54
N ASN A 79 -4.63 8.31 2.65
CA ASN A 79 -3.62 8.36 3.71
C ASN A 79 -2.68 9.56 3.55
N ILE A 80 -2.24 9.87 2.33
CA ILE A 80 -1.36 11.01 2.04
C ILE A 80 -2.11 12.31 2.31
N ALA A 81 -3.36 12.45 1.87
CA ALA A 81 -4.19 13.61 2.15
C ALA A 81 -4.36 13.84 3.66
N PHE A 82 -4.60 12.76 4.41
CA PHE A 82 -4.70 12.80 5.86
C PHE A 82 -3.40 13.28 6.54
N LEU A 83 -2.24 12.87 6.06
CA LEU A 83 -0.94 13.29 6.60
C LEU A 83 -0.61 14.76 6.27
N ARG A 84 -1.19 15.31 5.21
CA ARG A 84 -1.03 16.72 4.79
C ARG A 84 -1.95 17.70 5.52
N MET A 85 -2.89 17.22 6.35
CA MET A 85 -3.76 18.11 7.12
C MET A 85 -2.98 18.98 8.10
N PRO A 86 -3.20 20.31 8.14
CA PRO A 86 -2.33 21.26 8.88
C PRO A 86 -2.40 21.13 10.39
N THR A 87 -3.45 20.51 10.93
CA THR A 87 -3.66 20.43 12.38
C THR A 87 -4.05 19.01 12.82
N TRP A 88 -3.39 18.54 13.86
CA TRP A 88 -3.70 17.26 14.53
C TRP A 88 -5.15 17.19 15.04
N THR A 89 -5.72 18.33 15.41
CA THR A 89 -7.08 18.45 15.94
C THR A 89 -8.19 18.20 14.91
N ALA A 90 -7.87 18.31 13.62
CA ALA A 90 -8.83 18.11 12.53
C ALA A 90 -8.93 16.65 12.05
N ARG A 91 -8.18 15.73 12.66
CA ARG A 91 -8.15 14.33 12.21
C ARG A 91 -9.41 13.58 12.67
N PRO A 92 -10.17 12.97 11.75
CA PRO A 92 -11.32 12.14 12.13
C PRO A 92 -10.89 10.99 13.04
N THR A 93 -11.52 10.84 14.19
CA THR A 93 -11.23 9.79 15.18
C THR A 93 -11.87 8.44 14.82
N LYS A 94 -12.66 8.37 13.75
CA LYS A 94 -13.37 7.14 13.36
C LYS A 94 -13.08 6.79 11.90
N TRP A 95 -12.48 5.63 11.68
CA TRP A 95 -12.64 4.88 10.46
C TRP A 95 -14.14 4.55 10.31
N ARG A 96 -14.82 5.19 9.40
CA ARG A 96 -16.13 4.69 8.98
C ARG A 96 -15.88 3.53 8.03
N SER A 97 -16.17 2.32 8.49
CA SER A 97 -16.46 1.22 7.58
C SER A 97 -17.75 1.61 6.84
N THR A 98 -17.64 2.14 5.65
CA THR A 98 -18.77 2.16 4.73
C THR A 98 -18.88 0.75 4.17
N SER A 99 -19.52 -0.14 4.92
CA SER A 99 -20.23 -1.25 4.31
C SER A 99 -21.37 -0.62 3.54
N ALA A 100 -21.17 -0.41 2.26
CA ALA A 100 -22.28 -0.18 1.35
C ALA A 100 -23.08 -1.49 1.22
N PRO A 101 -24.44 -1.43 1.13
CA PRO A 101 -25.30 -2.59 0.96
C PRO A 101 -25.02 -3.32 -0.34
#